data_2629a7889964e4b167fac050f77a6c31
#
_entry.id   2629a7889964e4b167fac050f77a6c31
#
_cell.length_a   1.000
_cell.length_b   1.000
_cell.length_c   1.000
_cell.angle_alpha   90.00
_cell.angle_beta   90.00
_cell.angle_gamma   90.00
#
_symmetry.space_group_name_H-M   'P 1'
#
loop_
_entity.id
_entity.type
_entity.pdbx_description
1 polymer ?
#
loop_
_entity_poly.entity_id
_entity_poly.type
_entity_poly.pdbx_seq_one_letter_code
_entity_poly.pdbx_strand_id
1 'polypeptide(L)'
;ALKSFNPSIHIIGVQSENVHGMTHSIKQGEITPQFTNHTIADGTEVAIPGDKTFEVANQLVDEFVLVSEEEISTAMHQLMQRAKIITEGAGALPTAALISEKIDPRWIKNKSVVALVSGGNVDLTRVSHIIDHLLQPADTHEGVIG
;
A
#
# COMPACT_ATOMS: atom_id res chain seq x y z
N ALA A 1 -11.17 -11.43 13.65
CA ALA A 1 -10.33 -11.69 14.83
C ALA A 1 -9.98 -10.42 15.59
N LEU A 2 -9.30 -9.38 14.99
CA LEU A 2 -8.86 -8.19 15.74
C LEU A 2 -10.00 -7.45 16.43
N LYS A 3 -11.05 -7.10 15.70
CA LYS A 3 -12.24 -6.42 16.26
C LYS A 3 -13.00 -7.28 17.27
N SER A 4 -12.98 -8.60 17.15
CA SER A 4 -13.58 -9.51 18.13
C SER A 4 -12.77 -9.57 19.43
N PHE A 5 -11.45 -9.39 19.35
CA PHE A 5 -10.57 -9.33 20.51
C PHE A 5 -10.65 -7.96 21.20
N ASN A 6 -10.56 -6.89 20.42
CA ASN A 6 -10.66 -5.53 20.92
C ASN A 6 -11.35 -4.63 19.87
N PRO A 7 -12.61 -4.24 20.07
CA PRO A 7 -13.36 -3.40 19.14
C PRO A 7 -12.76 -2.01 18.89
N SER A 8 -11.92 -1.52 19.81
CA SER A 8 -11.29 -0.20 19.70
C SER A 8 -10.08 -0.17 18.77
N ILE A 9 -9.62 -1.31 18.27
CA ILE A 9 -8.54 -1.35 17.28
C ILE A 9 -9.04 -0.68 15.98
N HIS A 10 -8.33 0.35 15.55
CA HIS A 10 -8.59 1.01 14.28
C HIS A 10 -7.89 0.25 13.16
N ILE A 11 -8.64 -0.20 12.17
CA ILE A 11 -8.14 -1.00 11.04
C ILE A 11 -8.16 -0.14 9.79
N ILE A 12 -7.00 0.00 9.17
CA ILE A 12 -6.83 0.74 7.93
C ILE A 12 -6.46 -0.24 6.81
N GLY A 13 -7.28 -0.28 5.76
CA GLY A 13 -6.97 -0.99 4.53
C GLY A 13 -6.13 -0.11 3.62
N VAL A 14 -5.12 -0.70 2.97
CA VAL A 14 -4.25 0.01 2.04
C VAL A 14 -4.29 -0.67 0.69
N GLN A 15 -4.54 0.08 -0.38
CA GLN A 15 -4.48 -0.41 -1.76
C GLN A 15 -3.64 0.53 -2.64
N SER A 16 -3.18 0.00 -3.79
CA SER A 16 -2.58 0.82 -4.84
C SER A 16 -3.61 1.75 -5.46
N GLU A 17 -3.21 2.98 -5.82
CA GLU A 17 -4.03 3.89 -6.62
C GLU A 17 -4.39 3.29 -7.98
N ASN A 18 -3.54 2.43 -8.54
CA ASN A 18 -3.77 1.76 -9.82
C ASN A 18 -4.80 0.63 -9.71
N VAL A 19 -4.90 -0.04 -8.54
CA VAL A 19 -5.77 -1.20 -8.32
C VAL A 19 -6.42 -1.10 -6.95
N HIS A 20 -7.63 -0.55 -6.89
CA HIS A 20 -8.34 -0.32 -5.64
C HIS A 20 -9.82 -0.77 -5.68
N GLY A 21 -10.08 -1.93 -6.27
CA GLY A 21 -11.43 -2.47 -6.45
C GLY A 21 -12.23 -2.59 -5.16
N MET A 22 -11.60 -2.95 -4.02
CA MET A 22 -12.26 -3.01 -2.72
C MET A 22 -12.67 -1.62 -2.23
N THR A 23 -11.75 -0.65 -2.25
CA THR A 23 -12.03 0.73 -1.85
C THR A 23 -13.13 1.35 -2.73
N HIS A 24 -13.09 1.09 -4.03
CA HIS A 24 -14.09 1.56 -4.97
C HIS A 24 -15.46 0.98 -4.64
N SER A 25 -15.55 -0.35 -4.50
CA SER A 25 -16.81 -1.05 -4.17
C SER A 25 -17.42 -0.60 -2.84
N ILE A 26 -16.60 -0.40 -1.81
CA ILE A 26 -17.08 0.09 -0.51
C ILE A 26 -17.64 1.51 -0.62
N LYS A 27 -17.00 2.38 -1.40
CA LYS A 27 -17.52 3.73 -1.65
C LYS A 27 -18.84 3.74 -2.42
N GLN A 28 -19.06 2.75 -3.29
CA GLN A 28 -20.32 2.59 -4.03
C GLN A 28 -21.42 1.91 -3.17
N GLY A 29 -21.04 1.22 -2.08
CA GLY A 29 -21.97 0.43 -1.26
C GLY A 29 -22.29 -0.95 -1.85
N GLU A 30 -21.73 -1.31 -3.00
CA GLU A 30 -21.92 -2.59 -3.69
C GLU A 30 -20.65 -3.00 -4.44
N ILE A 31 -20.51 -4.29 -4.72
CA ILE A 31 -19.38 -4.80 -5.51
C ILE A 31 -19.47 -4.27 -6.93
N THR A 32 -18.50 -3.45 -7.30
CA THR A 32 -18.41 -2.81 -8.62
C THR A 32 -17.06 -3.12 -9.26
N PRO A 33 -17.03 -3.60 -10.51
CA PRO A 33 -15.78 -3.78 -11.24
C PRO A 33 -15.03 -2.46 -11.39
N GLN A 34 -13.72 -2.50 -11.17
CA GLN A 34 -12.84 -1.38 -11.45
C GLN A 34 -11.87 -1.77 -12.57
N PHE A 35 -11.75 -0.92 -13.58
CA PHE A 35 -10.68 -1.05 -14.57
C PHE A 35 -9.37 -0.68 -13.91
N THR A 36 -8.39 -1.61 -14.01
CA THR A 36 -7.12 -1.49 -13.32
C THR A 36 -6.00 -1.20 -14.30
N ASN A 37 -5.02 -0.44 -13.84
CA ASN A 37 -3.70 -0.39 -14.46
C ASN A 37 -2.80 -1.44 -13.79
N HIS A 38 -1.62 -1.68 -14.36
CA HIS A 38 -0.64 -2.53 -13.70
C HIS A 38 -0.13 -1.89 -12.40
N THR A 39 0.14 -2.74 -11.42
CA THR A 39 0.74 -2.33 -10.15
C THR A 39 1.90 -3.24 -9.77
N ILE A 40 2.91 -2.70 -9.10
CA ILE A 40 3.97 -3.53 -8.50
C ILE A 40 3.46 -4.32 -7.29
N ALA A 41 2.30 -3.96 -6.74
CA ALA A 41 1.57 -4.72 -5.74
C ALA A 41 0.67 -5.79 -6.39
N ASP A 42 1.23 -6.61 -7.30
CA ASP A 42 0.54 -7.60 -8.12
C ASP A 42 -0.30 -8.60 -7.31
N GLY A 43 0.13 -8.96 -6.10
CA GLY A 43 -0.67 -9.78 -5.17
C GLY A 43 -2.02 -9.17 -4.78
N THR A 44 -2.25 -7.90 -5.05
CA THR A 44 -3.51 -7.18 -4.81
C THR A 44 -4.25 -6.81 -6.10
N GLU A 45 -3.79 -7.26 -7.28
CA GLU A 45 -4.37 -6.92 -8.58
C GLU A 45 -5.70 -7.65 -8.79
N VAL A 46 -6.73 -7.20 -8.07
CA VAL A 46 -8.08 -7.76 -8.09
C VAL A 46 -9.07 -6.68 -8.51
N ALA A 47 -9.58 -6.81 -9.74
CA ALA A 47 -10.55 -5.85 -10.31
C ALA A 47 -11.93 -5.92 -9.66
N ILE A 48 -12.35 -7.11 -9.21
CA ILE A 48 -13.66 -7.38 -8.61
C ILE A 48 -13.45 -8.07 -7.26
N PRO A 49 -13.78 -7.42 -6.13
CA PRO A 49 -13.72 -8.07 -4.82
C PRO A 49 -14.65 -9.29 -4.74
N GLY A 50 -14.24 -10.29 -3.98
CA GLY A 50 -15.13 -11.41 -3.68
C GLY A 50 -16.19 -11.02 -2.64
N ASP A 51 -17.41 -11.60 -2.74
CA ASP A 51 -18.56 -11.28 -1.89
C ASP A 51 -18.25 -11.30 -0.39
N LYS A 52 -17.65 -12.40 0.09
CA LYS A 52 -17.31 -12.56 1.52
C LYS A 52 -16.24 -11.59 1.99
N THR A 53 -15.24 -11.31 1.14
CA THR A 53 -14.18 -10.36 1.48
C THR A 53 -14.71 -8.93 1.50
N PHE A 54 -15.59 -8.58 0.58
CA PHE A 54 -16.28 -7.29 0.58
C PHE A 54 -17.12 -7.10 1.84
N GLU A 55 -17.98 -8.09 2.18
CA GLU A 55 -18.80 -8.03 3.39
C GLU A 55 -17.96 -7.79 4.65
N VAL A 56 -16.91 -8.59 4.83
CA VAL A 56 -16.02 -8.48 6.00
C VAL A 56 -15.27 -7.14 6.02
N ALA A 57 -14.76 -6.69 4.88
CA ALA A 57 -14.04 -5.43 4.78
C ALA A 57 -14.97 -4.24 5.06
N ASN A 58 -16.17 -4.23 4.50
CA ASN A 58 -17.18 -3.19 4.69
C ASN A 58 -17.63 -3.06 6.15
N GLN A 59 -17.64 -4.17 6.89
CA GLN A 59 -18.05 -4.19 8.30
C GLN A 59 -16.92 -3.87 9.28
N LEU A 60 -15.68 -4.24 8.96
CA LEU A 60 -14.61 -4.30 9.95
C LEU A 60 -13.43 -3.36 9.69
N VAL A 61 -13.28 -2.86 8.47
CA VAL A 61 -12.24 -1.88 8.13
C VAL A 61 -12.81 -0.49 8.35
N ASP A 62 -12.10 0.32 9.15
CA ASP A 62 -12.57 1.64 9.54
C ASP A 62 -12.25 2.70 8.48
N GLU A 63 -11.14 2.52 7.75
CA GLU A 63 -10.66 3.47 6.78
C GLU A 63 -9.90 2.76 5.64
N PHE A 64 -9.94 3.33 4.45
CA PHE A 64 -9.10 2.91 3.32
C PHE A 64 -8.28 4.07 2.81
N VAL A 65 -6.99 3.81 2.58
CA VAL A 65 -6.06 4.74 1.97
C VAL A 65 -5.45 4.15 0.71
N LEU A 66 -5.10 5.02 -0.23
CA LEU A 66 -4.48 4.65 -1.49
C LEU A 66 -3.06 5.19 -1.55
N VAL A 67 -2.16 4.38 -2.10
CA VAL A 67 -0.75 4.71 -2.27
C VAL A 67 -0.34 4.57 -3.74
N SER A 68 0.55 5.43 -4.19
CA SER A 68 1.08 5.39 -5.56
C SER A 68 2.14 4.30 -5.73
N GLU A 69 2.46 3.97 -6.98
CA GLU A 69 3.52 3.01 -7.31
C GLU A 69 4.90 3.47 -6.81
N GLU A 70 5.16 4.78 -6.84
CA GLU A 70 6.39 5.38 -6.31
C GLU A 70 6.47 5.23 -4.78
N GLU A 71 5.38 5.46 -4.07
CA GLU A 71 5.30 5.28 -2.62
C GLU A 71 5.50 3.81 -2.24
N ILE A 72 4.96 2.86 -3.02
CA ILE A 72 5.18 1.43 -2.81
C ILE A 72 6.65 1.07 -3.04
N SER A 73 7.26 1.52 -4.14
CA SER A 73 8.68 1.29 -4.45
C SER A 73 9.58 1.84 -3.35
N THR A 74 9.28 3.05 -2.87
CA THR A 74 10.00 3.68 -1.76
C THR A 74 9.89 2.86 -0.48
N ALA A 75 8.71 2.33 -0.16
CA ALA A 75 8.51 1.48 1.00
C ALA A 75 9.29 0.17 0.91
N MET A 76 9.28 -0.50 -0.25
CA MET A 76 10.07 -1.71 -0.49
C MET A 76 11.56 -1.45 -0.27
N HIS A 77 12.08 -0.34 -0.83
CA HIS A 77 13.47 0.07 -0.62
C HIS A 77 13.79 0.34 0.85
N GLN A 78 12.94 1.08 1.56
CA GLN A 78 13.15 1.39 2.99
C GLN A 78 13.12 0.13 3.85
N LEU A 79 12.21 -0.81 3.60
CA LEU A 79 12.16 -2.10 4.29
C LEU A 79 13.45 -2.90 4.05
N MET A 80 13.93 -2.95 2.84
CA MET A 80 15.18 -3.63 2.49
C MET A 80 16.39 -2.94 3.12
N GLN A 81 16.50 -1.62 2.99
CA GLN A 81 17.66 -0.87 3.44
C GLN A 81 17.76 -0.79 4.96
N ARG A 82 16.64 -0.53 5.65
CA ARG A 82 16.62 -0.27 7.10
C ARG A 82 16.29 -1.50 7.93
N ALA A 83 15.28 -2.27 7.51
CA ALA A 83 14.83 -3.45 8.24
C ALA A 83 15.47 -4.76 7.75
N LYS A 84 16.17 -4.75 6.60
CA LYS A 84 16.76 -5.94 5.96
C LYS A 84 15.69 -6.97 5.57
N ILE A 85 14.48 -6.49 5.25
CA ILE A 85 13.34 -7.31 4.83
C ILE A 85 13.14 -7.10 3.34
N ILE A 86 13.16 -8.20 2.58
CA ILE A 86 12.73 -8.21 1.18
C ILE A 86 11.25 -8.64 1.16
N THR A 87 10.40 -7.78 0.64
CA THR A 87 8.96 -8.01 0.52
C THR A 87 8.49 -7.76 -0.91
N GLU A 88 7.40 -8.39 -1.31
CA GLU A 88 6.68 -8.02 -2.54
C GLU A 88 5.92 -6.70 -2.38
N GLY A 89 5.50 -6.09 -3.49
CA GLY A 89 4.79 -4.80 -3.46
C GLY A 89 3.54 -4.81 -2.61
N ALA A 90 2.74 -5.90 -2.66
CA ALA A 90 1.56 -6.07 -1.83
C ALA A 90 1.86 -6.02 -0.32
N GLY A 91 2.98 -6.65 0.09
CA GLY A 91 3.43 -6.63 1.48
C GLY A 91 3.99 -5.28 1.95
N ALA A 92 4.38 -4.42 1.03
CA ALA A 92 4.90 -3.09 1.35
C ALA A 92 3.82 -2.01 1.51
N LEU A 93 2.58 -2.26 1.05
CA LEU A 93 1.47 -1.30 1.06
C LEU A 93 1.25 -0.60 2.43
N PRO A 94 1.19 -1.31 3.57
CA PRO A 94 0.98 -0.65 4.85
C PRO A 94 2.13 0.25 5.25
N THR A 95 3.38 -0.14 4.92
CA THR A 95 4.57 0.68 5.16
C THR A 95 4.55 1.93 4.27
N ALA A 96 4.15 1.79 3.00
CA ALA A 96 4.00 2.91 2.08
C ALA A 96 3.04 3.96 2.64
N ALA A 97 1.86 3.56 3.10
CA ALA A 97 0.87 4.47 3.69
C ALA A 97 1.41 5.23 4.91
N LEU A 98 2.25 4.58 5.73
CA LEU A 98 2.86 5.19 6.91
C LEU A 98 3.93 6.21 6.55
N ILE A 99 4.89 5.85 5.69
CA ILE A 99 6.03 6.73 5.36
C ILE A 99 5.66 7.88 4.43
N SER A 100 4.57 7.73 3.66
CA SER A 100 4.03 8.77 2.78
C SER A 100 2.95 9.63 3.45
N GLU A 101 2.80 9.52 4.77
CA GLU A 101 1.89 10.32 5.59
C GLU A 101 0.42 10.30 5.10
N LYS A 102 0.01 9.18 4.48
CA LYS A 102 -1.37 9.00 3.98
C LYS A 102 -2.39 8.74 5.10
N ILE A 103 -1.92 8.39 6.29
CA ILE A 103 -2.74 8.07 7.46
C ILE A 103 -2.88 9.30 8.35
N ASP A 104 -4.13 9.60 8.76
CA ASP A 104 -4.39 10.71 9.66
C ASP A 104 -3.53 10.61 10.94
N PRO A 105 -2.77 11.67 11.31
CA PRO A 105 -1.90 11.67 12.47
C PRO A 105 -2.58 11.30 13.79
N ARG A 106 -3.89 11.50 13.92
CA ARG A 106 -4.66 11.07 15.12
C ARG A 106 -4.61 9.57 15.38
N TRP A 107 -4.39 8.76 14.33
CA TRP A 107 -4.30 7.31 14.43
C TRP A 107 -2.86 6.80 14.65
N ILE A 108 -1.87 7.69 14.49
CA ILE A 108 -0.45 7.33 14.60
C ILE A 108 0.19 7.93 15.86
N LYS A 109 -0.09 9.23 16.12
CA LYS A 109 0.59 9.99 17.18
C LYS A 109 0.23 9.44 18.57
N ASN A 110 1.25 8.99 19.30
CA ASN A 110 1.12 8.37 20.64
C ASN A 110 0.26 7.08 20.63
N LYS A 111 0.27 6.34 19.53
CA LYS A 111 -0.42 5.05 19.37
C LYS A 111 0.57 3.93 19.07
N SER A 112 0.18 2.70 19.41
CA SER A 112 0.85 1.51 18.90
C SER A 112 0.32 1.23 17.48
N VAL A 113 1.21 1.27 16.51
CA VAL A 113 0.89 1.04 15.10
C VAL A 113 1.54 -0.25 14.64
N VAL A 114 0.78 -1.08 13.95
CA VAL A 114 1.27 -2.32 13.34
C VAL A 114 1.10 -2.24 11.83
N ALA A 115 2.19 -2.22 11.09
CA ALA A 115 2.20 -2.43 9.65
C ALA A 115 2.38 -3.93 9.38
N LEU A 116 1.39 -4.55 8.75
CA LEU A 116 1.47 -5.96 8.40
C LEU A 116 2.29 -6.13 7.12
N VAL A 117 3.56 -6.44 7.25
CA VAL A 117 4.45 -6.77 6.12
C VAL A 117 4.29 -8.25 5.81
N SER A 118 3.73 -8.57 4.65
CA SER A 118 3.44 -9.96 4.23
C SER A 118 4.00 -10.23 2.84
N GLY A 119 4.33 -11.50 2.58
CA GLY A 119 4.82 -11.94 1.28
C GLY A 119 6.26 -11.49 0.98
N GLY A 120 6.94 -12.29 0.20
CA GLY A 120 8.32 -12.05 -0.23
C GLY A 120 8.58 -12.67 -1.62
N ASN A 121 7.51 -13.02 -2.34
CA ASN A 121 7.60 -13.58 -3.68
C ASN A 121 7.83 -12.47 -4.70
N VAL A 122 9.01 -11.89 -4.68
CA VAL A 122 9.42 -10.81 -5.58
C VAL A 122 10.57 -11.25 -6.47
N ASP A 123 10.51 -10.92 -7.75
CA ASP A 123 11.61 -11.13 -8.69
C ASP A 123 12.79 -10.23 -8.33
N LEU A 124 13.99 -10.80 -8.25
CA LEU A 124 15.23 -10.06 -7.97
C LEU A 124 15.53 -8.99 -9.02
N THR A 125 15.10 -9.21 -10.27
CA THR A 125 15.22 -8.20 -11.32
C THR A 125 14.37 -6.97 -10.98
N ARG A 126 13.16 -7.16 -10.45
CA ARG A 126 12.30 -6.05 -9.98
C ARG A 126 12.93 -5.33 -8.80
N VAL A 127 13.51 -6.07 -7.86
CA VAL A 127 14.25 -5.49 -6.72
C VAL A 127 15.41 -4.61 -7.21
N SER A 128 16.20 -5.09 -8.19
CA SER A 128 17.29 -4.32 -8.79
C SER A 128 16.78 -3.02 -9.41
N HIS A 129 15.71 -3.05 -10.19
CA HIS A 129 15.11 -1.85 -10.77
C HIS A 129 14.63 -0.83 -9.73
N ILE A 130 14.04 -1.29 -8.62
CA ILE A 130 13.63 -0.40 -7.52
C ILE A 130 14.85 0.29 -6.90
N ILE A 131 15.94 -0.44 -6.69
CA ILE A 131 17.17 0.10 -6.14
C ILE A 131 17.76 1.13 -7.11
N ASP A 132 17.90 0.78 -8.38
CA ASP A 132 18.51 1.62 -9.39
C ASP A 132 17.74 2.93 -9.61
N HIS A 133 16.41 2.85 -9.63
CA HIS A 133 15.55 4.03 -9.80
C HIS A 133 15.67 5.02 -8.63
N LEU A 134 15.75 4.51 -7.40
CA LEU A 134 15.83 5.35 -6.20
C LEU A 134 17.26 5.85 -5.90
N LEU A 135 18.27 5.28 -6.54
CA LEU A 135 19.66 5.72 -6.45
C LEU A 135 20.05 6.72 -7.55
N GLN A 136 19.22 6.92 -8.56
CA GLN A 136 19.46 7.97 -9.55
C GLN A 136 19.31 9.33 -8.85
N PRO A 137 20.29 10.23 -8.99
CA PRO A 137 20.14 11.60 -8.49
C PRO A 137 18.93 12.22 -9.18
N ALA A 138 18.07 12.89 -8.41
CA ALA A 138 16.99 13.70 -8.96
C ALA A 138 17.65 14.63 -10.01
N ASP A 139 17.17 14.60 -11.25
CA ASP A 139 17.64 15.48 -12.30
C ASP A 139 17.60 16.93 -11.78
N THR A 140 18.75 17.46 -11.44
CA THR A 140 18.91 18.89 -11.25
C THR A 140 18.69 19.49 -12.64
N HIS A 141 17.48 19.98 -12.89
CA HIS A 141 17.27 20.92 -13.98
C HIS A 141 18.11 22.17 -13.66
N GLU A 142 19.41 22.09 -13.96
CA GLU A 142 20.22 23.29 -14.14
C GLU A 142 19.63 24.03 -15.35
N GLY A 143 18.88 25.09 -15.03
CA GLY A 143 18.43 26.02 -16.02
C GLY A 143 19.65 26.55 -16.78
N VAL A 144 19.72 26.18 -18.05
CA VAL A 144 20.57 26.87 -19.01
C VAL A 144 20.03 28.27 -19.16
N ILE A 145 20.63 29.19 -18.41
CA ILE A 145 20.51 30.62 -18.69
C ILE A 145 21.48 30.88 -19.85
N GLY A 146 20.93 31.04 -21.04
CA GLY A 146 21.59 31.56 -22.22
C GLY A 146 20.98 32.87 -22.64
#